data_0e01cb550f42cf73841a3755845c96b2
#
_entry.id   0e01cb550f42cf73841a3755845c96b2
#
_cell.length_a   1.000
_cell.length_b   1.000
_cell.length_c   1.000
_cell.angle_alpha   90.00
_cell.angle_beta   90.00
_cell.angle_gamma   90.00
#
_symmetry.space_group_name_H-M   'P 1'
#
loop_
_entity.id
_entity.type
_entity.pdbx_description
1 polymer ?
#
loop_
_entity_poly.entity_id
_entity_poly.type
_entity_poly.pdbx_seq_one_letter_code
_entity_poly.pdbx_strand_id
1 'polypeptide(L)'
;PQGGIISPILANIYLDQFDRYMREYISQFDKGKERKDNPERIKFEYGKRLAVLKLKKVTSMKERKLIIKEIKRFDRERTMISCGVEMDYDFRRLKYVRYADDFLCAVIGTKDEAKVIKQDIKRFLEEKLSLELSEDKTLITHGKKSAKFLGYEIYVRKSAQTKRNKAGKLTRPYNNKIYLKMPTEVVRKKLLDYDALQIKVHNGK
;
A
#
# COMPACT_ATOMS: atom_id res chain seq x y z
N PRO A 1 32.61 22.97 -8.48
CA PRO A 1 32.99 21.58 -8.71
C PRO A 1 31.91 20.64 -8.20
N GLN A 2 31.29 19.86 -9.09
CA GLN A 2 30.37 18.80 -8.71
C GLN A 2 31.16 17.71 -7.95
N GLY A 3 30.66 17.25 -6.81
CA GLY A 3 31.24 16.12 -6.06
C GLY A 3 32.05 16.48 -4.82
N GLY A 4 31.95 17.68 -4.30
CA GLY A 4 32.58 18.02 -3.02
C GLY A 4 31.99 17.19 -1.86
N ILE A 5 32.84 16.75 -0.92
CA ILE A 5 32.46 15.95 0.26
C ILE A 5 31.36 16.63 1.10
N ILE A 6 31.33 17.96 1.10
CA ILE A 6 30.37 18.79 1.87
C ILE A 6 29.01 18.93 1.15
N SER A 7 28.96 18.75 -0.17
CA SER A 7 27.72 18.97 -0.96
C SER A 7 26.50 18.18 -0.46
N PRO A 8 26.57 16.91 -0.10
CA PRO A 8 25.42 16.17 0.43
C PRO A 8 24.94 16.70 1.79
N ILE A 9 25.86 17.21 2.61
CA ILE A 9 25.53 17.78 3.93
C ILE A 9 24.77 19.08 3.75
N LEU A 10 25.28 19.98 2.91
CA LEU A 10 24.65 21.26 2.60
C LEU A 10 23.27 21.06 1.95
N ALA A 11 23.17 20.14 1.00
CA ALA A 11 21.89 19.79 0.39
C ALA A 11 20.87 19.30 1.44
N ASN A 12 21.27 18.46 2.39
CA ASN A 12 20.38 17.99 3.45
C ASN A 12 19.96 19.11 4.41
N ILE A 13 20.88 20.02 4.77
CA ILE A 13 20.55 21.21 5.60
C ILE A 13 19.54 22.09 4.87
N TYR A 14 19.76 22.33 3.57
CA TYR A 14 18.87 23.15 2.76
C TYR A 14 17.47 22.53 2.62
N LEU A 15 17.40 21.24 2.34
CA LEU A 15 16.15 20.49 2.18
C LEU A 15 15.46 20.15 3.52
N ASP A 16 16.06 20.41 4.69
CA ASP A 16 15.35 20.28 5.98
C ASP A 16 14.13 21.21 6.07
N GLN A 17 14.16 22.34 5.38
CA GLN A 17 13.00 23.23 5.28
C GLN A 17 11.82 22.53 4.59
N PHE A 18 12.10 21.75 3.54
CA PHE A 18 11.10 20.92 2.87
C PHE A 18 10.59 19.79 3.78
N ASP A 19 11.48 19.15 4.55
CA ASP A 19 11.09 18.12 5.51
C ASP A 19 10.19 18.67 6.63
N ARG A 20 10.42 19.92 7.08
CA ARG A 20 9.56 20.62 8.05
C ARG A 20 8.20 20.94 7.46
N TYR A 21 8.17 21.52 6.26
CA TYR A 21 6.94 21.77 5.53
C TYR A 21 6.10 20.49 5.37
N MET A 22 6.72 19.39 4.96
CA MET A 22 6.02 18.11 4.80
C MET A 22 5.49 17.55 6.12
N ARG A 23 6.19 17.74 7.24
CA ARG A 23 5.68 17.36 8.58
C ARG A 23 4.42 18.12 8.97
N GLU A 24 4.41 19.43 8.74
CA GLU A 24 3.23 20.27 9.00
C GLU A 24 2.08 19.90 8.05
N TYR A 25 2.38 19.75 6.78
CA TYR A 25 1.38 19.34 5.77
C TYR A 25 0.73 18.01 6.11
N ILE A 26 1.51 17.02 6.53
CA ILE A 26 1.02 15.71 6.98
C ILE A 26 0.07 15.87 8.17
N SER A 27 0.41 16.69 9.15
CA SER A 27 -0.44 16.90 10.34
C SER A 27 -1.79 17.52 10.01
N GLN A 28 -1.86 18.36 8.97
CA GLN A 28 -3.09 18.98 8.48
C GLN A 28 -3.89 18.05 7.58
N PHE A 29 -3.22 17.22 6.78
CA PHE A 29 -3.85 16.30 5.84
C PHE A 29 -4.41 15.04 6.52
N ASP A 30 -3.73 14.51 7.54
CA ASP A 30 -4.10 13.28 8.23
C ASP A 30 -5.43 13.46 8.96
N LYS A 31 -6.40 12.56 8.68
CA LYS A 31 -7.76 12.62 9.22
C LYS A 31 -8.22 11.26 9.73
N GLY A 32 -8.94 11.25 10.86
CA GLY A 32 -9.50 10.05 11.47
C GLY A 32 -8.45 9.16 12.17
N LYS A 33 -8.84 8.31 13.09
CA LYS A 33 -7.95 7.32 13.74
C LYS A 33 -7.86 6.03 12.94
N GLU A 34 -9.01 5.50 12.54
CA GLU A 34 -9.16 4.23 11.85
C GLU A 34 -10.19 4.35 10.74
N ARG A 35 -10.12 3.47 9.75
CA ARG A 35 -11.16 3.37 8.72
C ARG A 35 -12.43 2.79 9.32
N LYS A 36 -13.58 3.24 8.85
CA LYS A 36 -14.88 2.64 9.18
C LYS A 36 -14.91 1.17 8.80
N ASP A 37 -15.48 0.35 9.66
CA ASP A 37 -15.70 -1.06 9.36
C ASP A 37 -16.64 -1.24 8.18
N ASN A 38 -16.38 -2.27 7.38
CA ASN A 38 -17.21 -2.58 6.23
C ASN A 38 -18.57 -3.13 6.68
N PRO A 39 -19.70 -2.47 6.34
CA PRO A 39 -21.03 -2.87 6.79
C PRO A 39 -21.42 -4.29 6.34
N GLU A 40 -21.00 -4.69 5.14
CA GLU A 40 -21.26 -6.05 4.65
C GLU A 40 -20.54 -7.09 5.49
N ARG A 41 -19.31 -6.83 5.87
CA ARG A 41 -18.56 -7.73 6.72
C ARG A 41 -19.20 -7.86 8.10
N ILE A 42 -19.68 -6.76 8.69
CA ILE A 42 -20.38 -6.76 9.98
C ILE A 42 -21.63 -7.65 9.91
N LYS A 43 -22.40 -7.61 8.81
CA LYS A 43 -23.57 -8.49 8.63
C LYS A 43 -23.18 -9.98 8.73
N PHE A 44 -22.10 -10.38 8.08
CA PHE A 44 -21.64 -11.78 8.15
C PHE A 44 -21.05 -12.14 9.53
N GLU A 45 -20.40 -11.23 10.21
CA GLU A 45 -19.92 -11.43 11.59
C GLU A 45 -21.08 -11.60 12.56
N TYR A 46 -22.12 -10.79 12.42
CA TYR A 46 -23.34 -10.89 13.21
C TYR A 46 -24.08 -12.21 12.95
N GLY A 47 -24.28 -12.57 11.68
CA GLY A 47 -24.89 -13.85 11.30
C GLY A 47 -24.14 -15.06 11.87
N LYS A 48 -22.81 -15.04 11.80
CA LYS A 48 -21.97 -16.07 12.42
C LYS A 48 -22.17 -16.13 13.92
N ARG A 49 -22.18 -14.98 14.63
CA ARG A 49 -22.40 -14.90 16.07
C ARG A 49 -23.72 -15.52 16.48
N LEU A 50 -24.81 -15.22 15.76
CA LEU A 50 -26.12 -15.81 15.99
C LEU A 50 -26.11 -17.33 15.75
N ALA A 51 -25.48 -17.80 14.66
CA ALA A 51 -25.37 -19.24 14.39
C ALA A 51 -24.58 -19.98 15.48
N VAL A 52 -23.53 -19.40 16.03
CA VAL A 52 -22.77 -19.96 17.15
C VAL A 52 -23.62 -20.02 18.42
N LEU A 53 -24.43 -19.00 18.70
CA LEU A 53 -25.36 -19.03 19.83
C LEU A 53 -26.44 -20.12 19.68
N LYS A 54 -27.00 -20.29 18.47
CA LYS A 54 -27.93 -21.38 18.14
C LYS A 54 -27.28 -22.75 18.36
N LEU A 55 -26.03 -22.92 17.92
CA LEU A 55 -25.30 -24.19 18.06
C LEU A 55 -25.15 -24.63 19.52
N LYS A 56 -25.05 -23.68 20.47
CA LYS A 56 -24.98 -24.00 21.92
C LYS A 56 -26.28 -24.54 22.48
N LYS A 57 -27.42 -24.20 21.87
CA LYS A 57 -28.76 -24.57 22.36
C LYS A 57 -29.30 -25.87 21.73
N VAL A 58 -28.76 -26.27 20.61
CA VAL A 58 -29.24 -27.41 19.81
C VAL A 58 -28.55 -28.70 20.22
N THR A 59 -29.33 -29.75 20.54
CA THR A 59 -28.85 -31.08 20.91
C THR A 59 -28.88 -32.08 19.72
N SER A 60 -29.80 -31.86 18.78
CA SER A 60 -29.96 -32.75 17.60
C SER A 60 -28.70 -32.73 16.70
N MET A 61 -28.16 -33.92 16.44
CA MET A 61 -26.96 -34.05 15.58
C MET A 61 -27.17 -33.58 14.14
N LYS A 62 -28.39 -33.75 13.60
CA LYS A 62 -28.72 -33.29 12.24
C LYS A 62 -28.72 -31.77 12.14
N GLU A 63 -29.37 -31.10 13.09
CA GLU A 63 -29.42 -29.63 13.15
C GLU A 63 -28.05 -29.04 13.44
N ARG A 64 -27.26 -29.63 14.34
CA ARG A 64 -25.88 -29.20 14.61
C ARG A 64 -25.04 -29.20 13.35
N LYS A 65 -25.13 -30.24 12.49
CA LYS A 65 -24.40 -30.29 11.20
C LYS A 65 -24.81 -29.15 10.27
N LEU A 66 -26.09 -28.80 10.21
CA LEU A 66 -26.59 -27.70 9.36
C LEU A 66 -26.05 -26.35 9.88
N ILE A 67 -26.13 -26.09 11.18
CA ILE A 67 -25.61 -24.85 11.78
C ILE A 67 -24.10 -24.72 11.59
N ILE A 68 -23.35 -25.81 11.72
CA ILE A 68 -21.90 -25.81 11.46
C ILE A 68 -21.61 -25.45 9.99
N LYS A 69 -22.42 -25.98 9.03
CA LYS A 69 -22.29 -25.62 7.62
C LYS A 69 -22.56 -24.12 7.39
N GLU A 70 -23.54 -23.57 8.07
CA GLU A 70 -23.86 -22.13 8.04
C GLU A 70 -22.74 -21.28 8.61
N ILE A 71 -22.19 -21.64 9.76
CA ILE A 71 -21.02 -20.96 10.38
C ILE A 71 -19.83 -20.95 9.40
N LYS A 72 -19.55 -22.08 8.73
CA LYS A 72 -18.47 -22.17 7.74
C LYS A 72 -18.75 -21.28 6.51
N ARG A 73 -20.01 -21.13 6.11
CA ARG A 73 -20.42 -20.21 5.04
C ARG A 73 -20.11 -18.76 5.44
N PHE A 74 -20.60 -18.32 6.60
CA PHE A 74 -20.33 -16.96 7.10
C PHE A 74 -18.85 -16.68 7.25
N ASP A 75 -18.05 -17.63 7.73
CA ASP A 75 -16.59 -17.46 7.81
C ASP A 75 -15.93 -17.27 6.44
N ARG A 76 -16.39 -17.99 5.42
CA ARG A 76 -15.91 -17.87 4.05
C ARG A 76 -16.24 -16.48 3.49
N GLU A 77 -17.50 -16.09 3.54
CA GLU A 77 -18.01 -14.83 3.00
C GLU A 77 -17.35 -13.64 3.69
N ARG A 78 -17.29 -13.64 5.03
CA ARG A 78 -16.59 -12.63 5.81
C ARG A 78 -15.11 -12.50 5.41
N THR A 79 -14.44 -13.63 5.14
CA THR A 79 -13.02 -13.63 4.79
C THR A 79 -12.76 -13.04 3.40
N MET A 80 -13.75 -13.08 2.49
CA MET A 80 -13.62 -12.47 1.16
C MET A 80 -13.76 -10.94 1.17
N ILE A 81 -14.37 -10.38 2.21
CA ILE A 81 -14.63 -8.93 2.31
C ILE A 81 -13.53 -8.24 3.12
N SER A 82 -13.16 -7.02 2.72
CA SER A 82 -12.21 -6.17 3.45
C SER A 82 -12.74 -5.80 4.84
N CYS A 83 -11.87 -5.69 5.85
CA CYS A 83 -12.27 -5.27 7.19
C CYS A 83 -12.83 -3.85 7.20
N GLY A 84 -12.12 -2.91 6.60
CA GLY A 84 -12.54 -1.51 6.50
C GLY A 84 -13.04 -1.15 5.11
N VAL A 85 -13.78 -0.07 5.04
CA VAL A 85 -14.22 0.56 3.79
C VAL A 85 -12.99 0.95 2.97
N GLU A 86 -12.95 0.62 1.68
CA GLU A 86 -11.76 0.87 0.85
C GLU A 86 -11.49 2.37 0.67
N MET A 87 -12.53 3.15 0.40
CA MET A 87 -12.45 4.61 0.28
C MET A 87 -13.34 5.24 1.37
N ASP A 88 -12.74 5.44 2.54
CA ASP A 88 -13.39 6.15 3.65
C ASP A 88 -13.00 7.63 3.57
N TYR A 89 -13.97 8.50 3.35
CA TYR A 89 -13.74 9.95 3.24
C TYR A 89 -13.35 10.62 4.57
N ASP A 90 -13.58 9.94 5.69
CA ASP A 90 -13.19 10.41 7.02
C ASP A 90 -11.82 9.89 7.46
N PHE A 91 -11.14 9.12 6.59
CA PHE A 91 -9.81 8.60 6.84
C PHE A 91 -8.84 9.00 5.75
N ARG A 92 -7.86 9.82 6.09
CA ARG A 92 -6.78 10.27 5.21
C ARG A 92 -5.44 10.05 5.87
N ARG A 93 -4.46 9.68 5.07
CA ARG A 93 -3.07 9.55 5.51
C ARG A 93 -2.12 9.96 4.40
N LEU A 94 -1.12 10.72 4.78
CA LEU A 94 0.03 11.04 3.95
C LEU A 94 1.29 10.56 4.67
N LYS A 95 2.14 9.85 3.97
CA LYS A 95 3.47 9.47 4.43
C LYS A 95 4.49 9.97 3.44
N TYR A 96 5.57 10.49 3.95
CA TYR A 96 6.64 11.10 3.20
C TYR A 96 7.97 10.48 3.61
N VAL A 97 8.84 10.27 2.64
CA VAL A 97 10.23 9.85 2.84
C VAL A 97 11.08 10.51 1.77
N ARG A 98 12.25 10.99 2.17
CA ARG A 98 13.24 11.61 1.28
C ARG A 98 14.59 10.93 1.44
N TYR A 99 15.30 10.82 0.34
CA TYR A 99 16.69 10.41 0.29
C TYR A 99 17.42 11.37 -0.67
N ALA A 100 18.29 12.22 -0.14
CA ALA A 100 18.89 13.34 -0.86
C ALA A 100 17.82 14.23 -1.52
N ASP A 101 17.83 14.35 -2.83
CA ASP A 101 16.88 15.08 -3.67
C ASP A 101 15.65 14.25 -4.11
N ASP A 102 15.73 12.92 -4.00
CA ASP A 102 14.62 12.06 -4.30
C ASP A 102 13.64 11.93 -3.13
N PHE A 103 12.33 12.04 -3.40
CA PHE A 103 11.31 11.83 -2.39
C PHE A 103 10.14 10.97 -2.88
N LEU A 104 9.46 10.34 -1.94
CA LEU A 104 8.26 9.55 -2.19
C LEU A 104 7.16 9.93 -1.21
N CYS A 105 5.96 10.19 -1.73
CA CYS A 105 4.75 10.40 -0.96
C CYS A 105 3.77 9.24 -1.16
N ALA A 106 3.31 8.64 -0.06
CA ALA A 106 2.26 7.63 -0.09
C ALA A 106 0.97 8.21 0.48
N VAL A 107 -0.08 8.26 -0.34
CA VAL A 107 -1.34 8.93 -0.02
C VAL A 107 -2.47 7.91 0.12
N ILE A 108 -3.20 7.95 1.22
CA ILE A 108 -4.52 7.35 1.36
C ILE A 108 -5.54 8.46 1.15
N GLY A 109 -6.02 8.57 -0.08
CA GLY A 109 -6.93 9.62 -0.52
C GLY A 109 -7.35 9.43 -1.97
N THR A 110 -7.99 10.44 -2.53
CA THR A 110 -8.39 10.49 -3.94
C THR A 110 -7.22 10.86 -4.84
N LYS A 111 -7.38 10.64 -6.15
CA LYS A 111 -6.39 11.07 -7.14
C LYS A 111 -6.29 12.60 -7.19
N ASP A 112 -7.41 13.30 -6.97
CA ASP A 112 -7.42 14.76 -7.02
C ASP A 112 -6.74 15.37 -5.80
N GLU A 113 -6.92 14.78 -4.60
CA GLU A 113 -6.12 15.15 -3.43
C GLU A 113 -4.62 14.94 -3.68
N ALA A 114 -4.23 13.84 -4.35
CA ALA A 114 -2.82 13.61 -4.70
C ALA A 114 -2.28 14.66 -5.70
N LYS A 115 -3.12 15.16 -6.63
CA LYS A 115 -2.74 16.25 -7.54
C LYS A 115 -2.54 17.56 -6.78
N VAL A 116 -3.44 17.87 -5.83
CA VAL A 116 -3.32 19.06 -4.97
C VAL A 116 -2.01 19.01 -4.17
N ILE A 117 -1.72 17.87 -3.53
CA ILE A 117 -0.46 17.68 -2.81
C ILE A 117 0.77 17.92 -3.73
N LYS A 118 0.75 17.38 -4.97
CA LYS A 118 1.83 17.60 -5.93
C LYS A 118 2.00 19.09 -6.27
N GLN A 119 0.90 19.81 -6.47
CA GLN A 119 0.91 21.24 -6.78
C GLN A 119 1.41 22.08 -5.60
N ASP A 120 0.98 21.77 -4.37
CA ASP A 120 1.42 22.46 -3.17
C ASP A 120 2.92 22.24 -2.90
N ILE A 121 3.42 21.01 -3.11
CA ILE A 121 4.85 20.71 -3.05
C ILE A 121 5.62 21.53 -4.10
N LYS A 122 5.14 21.55 -5.34
CA LYS A 122 5.75 22.29 -6.43
C LYS A 122 5.87 23.79 -6.05
N ARG A 123 4.74 24.38 -5.65
CA ARG A 123 4.70 25.77 -5.22
C ARG A 123 5.67 26.08 -4.07
N PHE A 124 5.71 25.22 -3.06
CA PHE A 124 6.64 25.40 -1.94
C PHE A 124 8.11 25.35 -2.38
N LEU A 125 8.47 24.38 -3.23
CA LEU A 125 9.84 24.24 -3.73
C LEU A 125 10.26 25.48 -4.57
N GLU A 126 9.38 25.96 -5.44
CA GLU A 126 9.63 27.14 -6.29
C GLU A 126 9.72 28.43 -5.47
N GLU A 127 8.72 28.70 -4.61
CA GLU A 127 8.62 29.99 -3.90
C GLU A 127 9.57 30.10 -2.70
N LYS A 128 9.80 29.02 -1.97
CA LYS A 128 10.58 29.03 -0.72
C LYS A 128 12.01 28.55 -0.90
N LEU A 129 12.25 27.65 -1.81
CA LEU A 129 13.56 27.03 -2.00
C LEU A 129 14.18 27.36 -3.37
N SER A 130 13.47 28.08 -4.26
CA SER A 130 13.93 28.36 -5.61
C SER A 130 14.40 27.08 -6.35
N LEU A 131 13.71 25.96 -6.08
CA LEU A 131 13.96 24.65 -6.69
C LEU A 131 12.85 24.30 -7.63
N GLU A 132 13.18 23.78 -8.80
CA GLU A 132 12.22 23.32 -9.78
C GLU A 132 11.91 21.84 -9.59
N LEU A 133 10.61 21.51 -9.55
CA LEU A 133 10.14 20.12 -9.50
C LEU A 133 10.11 19.52 -10.91
N SER A 134 10.89 18.46 -11.15
CA SER A 134 10.84 17.75 -12.43
C SER A 134 9.48 17.09 -12.66
N GLU A 135 8.69 17.64 -13.57
CA GLU A 135 7.35 17.14 -13.90
C GLU A 135 7.37 15.71 -14.48
N ASP A 136 8.36 15.43 -15.32
CA ASP A 136 8.52 14.12 -15.98
C ASP A 136 8.87 12.99 -15.00
N LYS A 137 9.56 13.32 -13.91
CA LYS A 137 9.95 12.35 -12.87
C LYS A 137 8.93 12.26 -11.75
N THR A 138 8.16 13.32 -11.50
CA THR A 138 7.19 13.38 -10.40
C THR A 138 5.82 12.88 -10.85
N LEU A 139 5.61 11.57 -10.77
CA LEU A 139 4.43 10.88 -11.25
C LEU A 139 3.46 10.53 -10.12
N ILE A 140 2.15 10.67 -10.39
CA ILE A 140 1.11 10.15 -9.51
C ILE A 140 0.74 8.73 -9.96
N THR A 141 1.15 7.74 -9.18
CA THR A 141 0.95 6.32 -9.49
C THR A 141 -0.06 5.71 -8.54
N HIS A 142 -1.05 5.00 -9.08
CA HIS A 142 -2.01 4.27 -8.27
C HIS A 142 -1.32 3.13 -7.50
N GLY A 143 -1.62 2.95 -6.21
CA GLY A 143 -0.91 2.01 -5.33
C GLY A 143 -0.89 0.53 -5.77
N LYS A 144 -1.77 0.10 -6.70
CA LYS A 144 -1.70 -1.24 -7.32
C LYS A 144 -0.64 -1.33 -8.43
N LYS A 145 -0.22 -0.20 -9.00
CA LYS A 145 0.86 -0.12 -9.97
C LYS A 145 2.17 0.13 -9.24
N SER A 146 3.29 -0.23 -9.85
CA SER A 146 4.60 0.03 -9.26
C SER A 146 5.03 1.48 -9.49
N ALA A 147 5.54 2.13 -8.45
CA ALA A 147 6.27 3.38 -8.52
C ALA A 147 7.77 3.10 -8.38
N LYS A 148 8.59 3.79 -9.16
CA LYS A 148 10.05 3.65 -9.07
C LYS A 148 10.60 4.62 -8.02
N PHE A 149 11.43 4.13 -7.11
CA PHE A 149 12.13 4.94 -6.12
C PHE A 149 13.44 4.29 -5.71
N LEU A 150 14.55 5.01 -5.80
CA LEU A 150 15.91 4.53 -5.47
C LEU A 150 16.28 3.20 -6.15
N GLY A 151 15.90 3.03 -7.40
CA GLY A 151 16.19 1.81 -8.15
C GLY A 151 15.30 0.61 -7.83
N TYR A 152 14.29 0.78 -6.97
CA TYR A 152 13.30 -0.24 -6.65
C TYR A 152 11.92 0.11 -7.23
N GLU A 153 11.13 -0.92 -7.45
CA GLU A 153 9.70 -0.83 -7.71
C GLU A 153 8.92 -1.01 -6.41
N ILE A 154 8.11 -0.01 -6.05
CA ILE A 154 7.29 0.01 -4.84
C ILE A 154 5.83 -0.13 -5.23
N TYR A 155 5.12 -1.07 -4.64
CA TYR A 155 3.68 -1.25 -4.85
C TYR A 155 2.99 -1.78 -3.59
N VAL A 156 1.68 -1.54 -3.54
CA VAL A 156 0.83 -2.02 -2.45
C VAL A 156 0.13 -3.31 -2.88
N ARG A 157 0.43 -4.40 -2.19
CA ARG A 157 -0.20 -5.69 -2.49
C ARG A 157 -1.67 -5.68 -2.10
N LYS A 158 -2.54 -6.00 -3.06
CA LYS A 158 -3.92 -6.38 -2.84
C LYS A 158 -4.15 -7.77 -3.43
N SER A 159 -4.63 -8.70 -2.61
CA SER A 159 -5.00 -10.05 -3.05
C SER A 159 -6.36 -10.41 -2.47
N ALA A 160 -7.25 -10.89 -3.31
CA ALA A 160 -8.52 -11.49 -2.88
C ALA A 160 -8.38 -12.97 -2.50
N GLN A 161 -7.22 -13.59 -2.76
CA GLN A 161 -6.99 -15.00 -2.47
C GLN A 161 -7.02 -15.26 -0.97
N THR A 162 -7.62 -16.37 -0.59
CA THR A 162 -7.63 -16.88 0.77
C THR A 162 -6.65 -18.04 0.89
N LYS A 163 -6.00 -18.17 2.05
CA LYS A 163 -5.12 -19.29 2.38
C LYS A 163 -5.59 -19.94 3.67
N ARG A 164 -5.40 -21.25 3.79
CA ARG A 164 -5.56 -21.92 5.08
C ARG A 164 -4.29 -21.74 5.91
N ASN A 165 -4.44 -21.35 7.17
CA ASN A 165 -3.35 -21.32 8.12
C ASN A 165 -3.01 -22.75 8.59
N LYS A 166 -1.96 -22.88 9.42
CA LYS A 166 -1.52 -24.17 9.99
C LYS A 166 -2.63 -24.90 10.76
N ALA A 167 -3.59 -24.17 11.34
CA ALA A 167 -4.75 -24.72 12.04
C ALA A 167 -5.95 -25.02 11.10
N GLY A 168 -5.74 -25.03 9.78
CA GLY A 168 -6.79 -25.29 8.78
C GLY A 168 -7.83 -24.18 8.61
N LYS A 169 -7.74 -23.08 9.35
CA LYS A 169 -8.65 -21.94 9.28
C LYS A 169 -8.41 -21.11 8.03
N LEU A 170 -9.49 -20.76 7.33
CA LEU A 170 -9.43 -19.86 6.18
C LEU A 170 -9.05 -18.47 6.62
N THR A 171 -7.97 -17.95 6.06
CA THR A 171 -7.45 -16.60 6.35
C THR A 171 -7.21 -15.83 5.06
N ARG A 172 -7.40 -14.54 5.11
CA ARG A 172 -7.02 -13.63 4.03
C ARG A 172 -5.56 -13.22 4.24
N PRO A 173 -4.72 -13.21 3.19
CA PRO A 173 -3.38 -12.65 3.31
C PRO A 173 -3.48 -11.17 3.69
N TYR A 174 -2.48 -10.69 4.39
CA TYR A 174 -2.39 -9.27 4.73
C TYR A 174 -2.37 -8.44 3.44
N ASN A 175 -3.43 -7.66 3.24
CA ASN A 175 -3.50 -6.66 2.19
C ASN A 175 -2.90 -5.34 2.69
N ASN A 176 -2.62 -4.45 1.73
CA ASN A 176 -2.03 -3.14 1.98
C ASN A 176 -0.60 -3.18 2.53
N LYS A 177 0.11 -4.30 2.42
CA LYS A 177 1.55 -4.33 2.64
C LYS A 177 2.25 -3.66 1.46
N ILE A 178 3.23 -2.84 1.78
CA ILE A 178 4.14 -2.26 0.80
C ILE A 178 5.19 -3.32 0.46
N TYR A 179 5.39 -3.54 -0.83
CA TYR A 179 6.42 -4.42 -1.37
C TYR A 179 7.45 -3.60 -2.13
N LEU A 180 8.69 -3.95 -1.89
CA LEU A 180 9.85 -3.49 -2.63
C LEU A 180 10.28 -4.63 -3.54
N LYS A 181 10.41 -4.37 -4.82
CA LYS A 181 10.89 -5.34 -5.81
C LYS A 181 12.00 -4.68 -6.62
N MET A 182 13.07 -5.41 -6.84
CA MET A 182 14.06 -4.99 -7.83
C MET A 182 13.45 -5.09 -9.23
N PRO A 183 13.58 -4.07 -10.10
CA PRO A 183 13.08 -4.14 -11.46
C PRO A 183 13.61 -5.35 -12.20
N THR A 184 12.73 -6.06 -12.90
CA THR A 184 13.11 -7.32 -13.59
C THR A 184 14.21 -7.10 -14.61
N GLU A 185 14.23 -5.93 -15.25
CA GLU A 185 15.27 -5.53 -16.21
C GLU A 185 16.65 -5.43 -15.57
N VAL A 186 16.74 -4.84 -14.36
CA VAL A 186 17.97 -4.72 -13.60
C VAL A 186 18.48 -6.10 -13.15
N VAL A 187 17.56 -6.95 -12.67
CA VAL A 187 17.91 -8.34 -12.29
C VAL A 187 18.44 -9.10 -13.50
N ARG A 188 17.72 -9.02 -14.63
CA ARG A 188 18.11 -9.71 -15.85
C ARG A 188 19.45 -9.23 -16.37
N LYS A 189 19.69 -7.91 -16.39
CA LYS A 189 20.99 -7.34 -16.82
C LYS A 189 22.12 -7.88 -15.94
N LYS A 190 21.96 -7.82 -14.62
CA LYS A 190 22.98 -8.33 -13.71
C LYS A 190 23.24 -9.84 -13.85
N LEU A 191 22.19 -10.64 -14.07
CA LEU A 191 22.34 -12.07 -14.30
C LEU A 191 23.09 -12.37 -15.62
N LEU A 192 22.91 -11.54 -16.65
CA LEU A 192 23.68 -11.61 -17.89
C LEU A 192 25.15 -11.19 -17.65
N ASP A 193 25.35 -10.08 -16.93
CA ASP A 193 26.71 -9.57 -16.61
C ASP A 193 27.55 -10.58 -15.80
N TYR A 194 26.90 -11.45 -15.02
CA TYR A 194 27.54 -12.51 -14.25
C TYR A 194 27.50 -13.89 -14.92
N ASP A 195 27.17 -13.98 -16.21
CA ASP A 195 27.02 -15.25 -16.97
C ASP A 195 26.06 -16.28 -16.31
N ALA A 196 25.23 -15.82 -15.38
CA ALA A 196 24.24 -16.66 -14.68
C ALA A 196 22.95 -16.86 -15.48
N LEU A 197 22.77 -16.14 -16.59
CA LEU A 197 21.65 -16.26 -17.51
C LEU A 197 22.16 -16.24 -18.95
N GLN A 198 21.78 -17.27 -19.72
CA GLN A 198 22.05 -17.31 -21.16
C GLN A 198 20.75 -17.01 -21.95
N ILE A 199 20.83 -16.12 -22.90
CA ILE A 199 19.74 -15.87 -23.85
C ILE A 199 19.84 -16.89 -24.98
N LYS A 200 18.92 -17.87 -25.01
CA LYS A 200 18.78 -18.75 -26.17
C LYS A 200 17.77 -18.12 -27.14
N VAL A 201 18.24 -17.82 -28.33
CA VAL A 201 17.36 -17.36 -29.42
C VAL A 201 16.83 -18.61 -30.13
N HIS A 202 15.53 -18.87 -30.02
CA HIS A 202 14.85 -19.91 -30.80
C HIS A 202 14.14 -19.26 -31.98
N ASN A 203 14.45 -19.70 -33.21
CA ASN A 203 13.80 -19.28 -34.44
C ASN A 203 13.75 -17.76 -34.67
N GLY A 204 14.84 -17.05 -34.39
CA GLY A 204 14.95 -15.62 -34.70
C GLY A 204 14.08 -14.69 -33.83
N LYS A 205 13.51 -15.20 -32.75
CA LYS A 205 12.75 -14.42 -31.75
C LYS A 205 13.40 -14.46 -30.38
#